data_13e9d89e70b8e412a0d876abbfeaadb5
#
_entry.id   13e9d89e70b8e412a0d876abbfeaadb5
#
_cell.length_a   1.000
_cell.length_b   1.000
_cell.length_c   1.000
_cell.angle_alpha   90.00
_cell.angle_beta   90.00
_cell.angle_gamma   90.00
#
_symmetry.space_group_name_H-M   'P 1'
#
loop_
_entity.id
_entity.type
_entity.pdbx_description
1 polymer ?
#
loop_
_entity_poly.entity_id
_entity_poly.type
_entity_poly.pdbx_seq_one_letter_code
_entity_poly.pdbx_strand_id
1 'polypeptide(L)'
;MSDHRAQLRWKRTSPDFTWQSYNRAHDILFKDGAIVLPSSSAPEFRGDPERVDPEEAFVASLCGCHMLTFLAICARRRLTLDFYEDEAGGRLEKGEDGKLWMAHVTLRPLVRFAVGVEVSATQLAELHHLAHADCFIANSVKTEVAVEPR
;
A
#
# COMPACT_ATOMS: atom_id res chain seq x y z
N MET A 1 5.65 13.11 18.29
CA MET A 1 4.55 13.00 17.30
C MET A 1 5.05 13.56 15.98
N SER A 2 4.70 12.93 14.86
CA SER A 2 5.09 13.38 13.51
C SER A 2 3.84 13.70 12.70
N ASP A 3 3.91 14.79 11.91
CA ASP A 3 2.84 15.17 10.98
C ASP A 3 3.13 14.60 9.61
N HIS A 4 2.11 14.04 8.97
CA HIS A 4 2.18 13.51 7.60
C HIS A 4 1.20 14.30 6.73
N ARG A 5 1.69 14.81 5.59
CA ARG A 5 0.92 15.73 4.74
C ARG A 5 0.94 15.26 3.30
N ALA A 6 -0.20 15.43 2.64
CA ALA A 6 -0.35 15.36 1.20
C ALA A 6 -1.21 16.54 0.74
N GLN A 7 -1.01 16.99 -0.49
CA GLN A 7 -1.87 17.95 -1.18
C GLN A 7 -2.48 17.27 -2.39
N LEU A 8 -3.67 17.68 -2.79
CA LEU A 8 -4.35 17.17 -3.98
C LEU A 8 -4.72 18.35 -4.86
N ARG A 9 -4.46 18.24 -6.16
CA ARG A 9 -4.82 19.23 -7.16
C ARG A 9 -5.62 18.59 -8.29
N TRP A 10 -6.85 19.04 -8.46
CA TRP A 10 -7.70 18.67 -9.57
C TRP A 10 -8.18 19.94 -10.27
N LYS A 11 -8.26 19.90 -11.58
CA LYS A 11 -8.84 20.96 -12.40
C LYS A 11 -9.74 20.32 -13.47
N ARG A 12 -10.92 20.89 -13.66
CA ARG A 12 -11.78 20.46 -14.74
C ARG A 12 -11.14 20.80 -16.09
N THR A 13 -10.99 19.80 -16.93
CA THR A 13 -10.53 19.92 -18.32
C THR A 13 -11.60 19.48 -19.32
N SER A 14 -12.64 18.79 -18.86
CA SER A 14 -13.78 18.39 -19.67
C SER A 14 -14.68 19.58 -20.02
N PRO A 15 -15.33 19.62 -21.20
CA PRO A 15 -16.26 20.66 -21.58
C PRO A 15 -17.43 20.78 -20.60
N ASP A 16 -17.99 19.66 -20.19
CA ASP A 16 -19.12 19.53 -19.27
C ASP A 16 -18.69 18.81 -17.99
N PHE A 17 -19.58 18.87 -17.00
CA PHE A 17 -19.37 18.23 -15.71
C PHE A 17 -20.53 17.28 -15.40
N THR A 18 -20.55 16.15 -16.12
CA THR A 18 -21.48 15.05 -15.90
C THR A 18 -20.72 13.83 -15.38
N TRP A 19 -21.43 12.87 -14.80
CA TRP A 19 -20.81 11.60 -14.34
C TRP A 19 -20.03 10.89 -15.47
N GLN A 20 -20.52 11.00 -16.70
CA GLN A 20 -19.90 10.34 -17.85
C GLN A 20 -18.67 11.08 -18.39
N SER A 21 -18.61 12.40 -18.24
CA SER A 21 -17.66 13.25 -18.97
C SER A 21 -16.59 13.92 -18.12
N TYR A 22 -16.81 14.14 -16.82
CA TYR A 22 -15.80 14.85 -16.03
C TYR A 22 -14.47 14.08 -15.97
N ASN A 23 -13.36 14.79 -16.06
CA ASN A 23 -12.04 14.20 -15.95
C ASN A 23 -11.73 13.83 -14.50
N ARG A 24 -11.21 12.61 -14.29
CA ARG A 24 -10.84 12.07 -12.97
C ARG A 24 -9.35 12.20 -12.69
N ALA A 25 -8.57 12.50 -13.71
CA ALA A 25 -7.14 12.72 -13.59
C ALA A 25 -6.86 13.91 -12.65
N HIS A 26 -5.99 13.69 -11.70
CA HIS A 26 -5.56 14.66 -10.71
C HIS A 26 -4.12 14.36 -10.28
N ASP A 27 -3.54 15.22 -9.49
CA ASP A 27 -2.20 15.02 -8.96
C ASP A 27 -2.23 15.02 -7.43
N ILE A 28 -1.57 14.04 -6.82
CA ILE A 28 -1.27 14.02 -5.39
C ILE A 28 0.16 14.47 -5.20
N LEU A 29 0.37 15.46 -4.34
CA LEU A 29 1.67 16.07 -4.11
C LEU A 29 2.14 15.79 -2.68
N PHE A 30 3.41 15.44 -2.58
CA PHE A 30 4.11 15.23 -1.32
C PHE A 30 5.32 16.14 -1.23
N LYS A 31 5.84 16.34 0.00
CA LYS A 31 7.05 17.15 0.25
C LYS A 31 6.95 18.55 -0.38
N ASP A 32 5.84 19.23 -0.08
CA ASP A 32 5.55 20.58 -0.60
C ASP A 32 5.59 20.70 -2.14
N GLY A 33 5.24 19.60 -2.82
CA GLY A 33 5.18 19.53 -4.28
C GLY A 33 6.45 19.00 -4.95
N ALA A 34 7.49 18.63 -4.18
CA ALA A 34 8.71 18.05 -4.74
C ALA A 34 8.49 16.66 -5.34
N ILE A 35 7.46 15.93 -4.89
CA ILE A 35 7.05 14.63 -5.43
C ILE A 35 5.61 14.74 -5.89
N VAL A 36 5.36 14.39 -7.14
CA VAL A 36 4.04 14.36 -7.76
C VAL A 36 3.68 12.95 -8.14
N LEU A 37 2.52 12.47 -7.67
CA LEU A 37 1.94 11.20 -8.05
C LEU A 37 0.74 11.48 -8.96
N PRO A 38 0.84 11.21 -10.28
CA PRO A 38 -0.28 11.27 -11.18
C PRO A 38 -1.32 10.21 -10.80
N SER A 39 -2.55 10.64 -10.52
CA SER A 39 -3.61 9.79 -10.01
C SER A 39 -4.91 9.95 -10.76
N SER A 40 -5.77 8.95 -10.65
CA SER A 40 -7.13 8.95 -11.20
C SER A 40 -8.01 8.02 -10.35
N SER A 41 -9.24 7.78 -10.72
CA SER A 41 -10.02 6.65 -10.20
C SER A 41 -9.66 5.37 -10.95
N ALA A 42 -9.98 4.22 -10.37
CA ALA A 42 -9.81 2.93 -11.04
C ALA A 42 -10.59 2.88 -12.37
N PRO A 43 -10.16 2.08 -13.37
CA PRO A 43 -10.78 2.01 -14.69
C PRO A 43 -12.28 1.66 -14.67
N GLU A 44 -12.73 0.78 -13.77
CA GLU A 44 -14.14 0.46 -13.56
C GLU A 44 -14.98 1.67 -13.14
N PHE A 45 -14.36 2.69 -12.55
CA PHE A 45 -14.97 3.99 -12.23
C PHE A 45 -14.63 5.08 -13.25
N ARG A 46 -14.31 4.69 -14.49
CA ARG A 46 -13.98 5.57 -15.63
C ARG A 46 -12.68 6.36 -15.43
N GLY A 47 -11.75 5.81 -14.67
CA GLY A 47 -10.43 6.40 -14.47
C GLY A 47 -9.48 6.13 -15.63
N ASP A 48 -8.32 6.75 -15.54
CA ASP A 48 -7.22 6.60 -16.47
C ASP A 48 -6.34 5.41 -16.01
N PRO A 49 -6.24 4.32 -16.80
CA PRO A 49 -5.48 3.13 -16.42
C PRO A 49 -3.96 3.36 -16.34
N GLU A 50 -3.46 4.49 -16.83
CA GLU A 50 -2.04 4.85 -16.75
C GLU A 50 -1.70 5.67 -15.50
N ARG A 51 -2.66 5.84 -14.58
CA ARG A 51 -2.50 6.62 -13.36
C ARG A 51 -2.85 5.77 -12.13
N VAL A 52 -2.16 6.05 -11.04
CA VAL A 52 -2.39 5.35 -9.77
C VAL A 52 -3.76 5.69 -9.22
N ASP A 53 -4.55 4.70 -8.87
CA ASP A 53 -5.83 4.91 -8.19
C ASP A 53 -5.68 4.89 -6.65
N PRO A 54 -6.69 5.37 -5.91
CA PRO A 54 -6.64 5.41 -4.45
C PRO A 54 -6.50 4.02 -3.80
N GLU A 55 -7.05 2.99 -4.42
CA GLU A 55 -7.01 1.61 -3.96
C GLU A 55 -5.59 1.04 -4.09
N GLU A 56 -4.90 1.32 -5.20
CA GLU A 56 -3.48 0.98 -5.39
C GLU A 56 -2.59 1.74 -4.40
N ALA A 57 -2.83 3.03 -4.20
CA ALA A 57 -2.10 3.83 -3.22
C ALA A 57 -2.29 3.30 -1.79
N PHE A 58 -3.49 2.83 -1.45
CA PHE A 58 -3.79 2.20 -0.17
C PHE A 58 -3.01 0.89 0.02
N VAL A 59 -3.02 0.01 -0.98
CA VAL A 59 -2.23 -1.24 -0.97
C VAL A 59 -0.74 -0.93 -0.85
N ALA A 60 -0.23 0.04 -1.60
CA ALA A 60 1.17 0.47 -1.54
C ALA A 60 1.57 0.97 -0.15
N SER A 61 0.68 1.69 0.55
CA SER A 61 0.94 2.16 1.91
C SER A 61 1.07 1.01 2.92
N LEU A 62 0.25 -0.02 2.78
CA LEU A 62 0.28 -1.21 3.64
C LEU A 62 1.55 -2.02 3.41
N CYS A 63 1.91 -2.36 2.16
CA CYS A 63 3.10 -3.14 1.88
C CYS A 63 4.38 -2.36 2.24
N GLY A 64 4.45 -1.07 1.98
CA GLY A 64 5.58 -0.22 2.37
C GLY A 64 5.77 -0.13 3.89
N CYS A 65 4.68 0.01 4.65
CA CYS A 65 4.73 0.03 6.10
C CYS A 65 5.18 -1.33 6.68
N HIS A 66 4.63 -2.43 6.17
CA HIS A 66 5.03 -3.77 6.57
C HIS A 66 6.52 -4.03 6.30
N MET A 67 7.00 -3.73 5.09
CA MET A 67 8.41 -3.84 4.72
C MET A 67 9.31 -3.08 5.70
N LEU A 68 9.04 -1.80 5.93
CA LEU A 68 9.87 -0.97 6.81
C LEU A 68 9.90 -1.49 8.24
N THR A 69 8.78 -1.98 8.75
CA THR A 69 8.69 -2.60 10.08
C THR A 69 9.47 -3.91 10.13
N PHE A 70 9.33 -4.76 9.11
CA PHE A 70 10.09 -6.01 8.98
C PHE A 70 11.60 -5.76 8.95
N LEU A 71 12.06 -4.80 8.14
CA LEU A 71 13.48 -4.42 8.07
C LEU A 71 14.00 -3.91 9.41
N ALA A 72 13.21 -3.11 10.13
CA ALA A 72 13.59 -2.60 11.44
C ALA A 72 13.72 -3.73 12.48
N ILE A 73 12.83 -4.73 12.45
CA ILE A 73 12.89 -5.92 13.33
C ILE A 73 14.14 -6.75 13.01
N CYS A 74 14.39 -7.04 11.72
CA CYS A 74 15.56 -7.77 11.26
C CYS A 74 16.86 -7.07 11.69
N ALA A 75 16.95 -5.75 11.49
CA ALA A 75 18.13 -4.96 11.89
C ALA A 75 18.39 -5.03 13.40
N ARG A 76 17.35 -4.89 14.23
CA ARG A 76 17.47 -5.01 15.71
C ARG A 76 17.92 -6.41 16.15
N ARG A 77 17.49 -7.45 15.42
CA ARG A 77 17.90 -8.85 15.66
C ARG A 77 19.24 -9.22 15.00
N ARG A 78 19.89 -8.27 14.30
CA ARG A 78 21.15 -8.47 13.56
C ARG A 78 21.04 -9.52 12.45
N LEU A 79 19.87 -9.63 11.85
CA LEU A 79 19.59 -10.47 10.68
C LEU A 79 19.74 -9.61 9.44
N THR A 80 20.92 -9.66 8.81
CA THR A 80 21.19 -8.86 7.60
C THR A 80 20.35 -9.38 6.44
N LEU A 81 19.58 -8.47 5.84
CA LEU A 81 18.73 -8.70 4.68
C LEU A 81 19.29 -7.98 3.47
N ASP A 82 19.44 -8.68 2.35
CA ASP A 82 19.96 -8.13 1.10
C ASP A 82 18.84 -7.72 0.12
N PHE A 83 17.66 -8.33 0.24
CA PHE A 83 16.59 -8.09 -0.71
C PHE A 83 15.21 -8.27 -0.09
N TYR A 84 14.28 -7.39 -0.46
CA TYR A 84 12.86 -7.47 -0.14
C TYR A 84 12.05 -7.01 -1.35
N GLU A 85 11.06 -7.80 -1.75
CA GLU A 85 10.09 -7.49 -2.79
C GLU A 85 8.70 -7.91 -2.32
N ASP A 86 7.67 -7.17 -2.69
CA ASP A 86 6.30 -7.52 -2.35
C ASP A 86 5.38 -7.35 -3.57
N GLU A 87 4.60 -8.38 -3.89
CA GLU A 87 3.54 -8.36 -4.88
C GLU A 87 2.18 -8.32 -4.18
N ALA A 88 1.91 -7.20 -3.53
CA ALA A 88 0.69 -7.00 -2.79
C ALA A 88 -0.53 -6.79 -3.70
N GLY A 89 -1.68 -7.23 -3.25
CA GLY A 89 -2.95 -7.01 -3.94
C GLY A 89 -4.09 -6.71 -2.97
N GLY A 90 -5.03 -5.87 -3.40
CA GLY A 90 -6.21 -5.52 -2.63
C GLY A 90 -7.51 -5.90 -3.35
N ARG A 91 -8.60 -6.05 -2.60
CA ARG A 91 -9.90 -6.44 -3.13
C ARG A 91 -11.02 -5.61 -2.53
N LEU A 92 -11.78 -4.95 -3.43
CA LEU A 92 -13.01 -4.27 -3.09
C LEU A 92 -14.17 -5.28 -2.99
N GLU A 93 -14.93 -5.18 -1.92
CA GLU A 93 -16.16 -5.96 -1.72
C GLU A 93 -17.30 -5.07 -1.22
N LYS A 94 -18.55 -5.53 -1.40
CA LYS A 94 -19.71 -4.86 -0.82
C LYS A 94 -19.87 -5.29 0.64
N GLY A 95 -19.94 -4.32 1.53
CA GLY A 95 -20.34 -4.55 2.91
C GLY A 95 -21.85 -4.83 3.04
N GLU A 96 -22.28 -5.12 4.25
CA GLU A 96 -23.71 -5.37 4.58
C GLU A 96 -24.59 -4.14 4.28
N ASP A 97 -24.03 -2.95 4.34
CA ASP A 97 -24.68 -1.69 3.98
C ASP A 97 -24.69 -1.42 2.47
N GLY A 98 -24.18 -2.35 1.65
CA GLY A 98 -24.10 -2.25 0.19
C GLY A 98 -23.00 -1.35 -0.34
N LYS A 99 -22.18 -0.73 0.52
CA LYS A 99 -21.07 0.13 0.12
C LYS A 99 -19.83 -0.69 -0.19
N LEU A 100 -19.09 -0.26 -1.21
CA LEU A 100 -17.77 -0.83 -1.52
C LEU A 100 -16.74 -0.36 -0.49
N TRP A 101 -15.87 -1.26 -0.10
CA TRP A 101 -14.73 -0.99 0.76
C TRP A 101 -13.60 -1.96 0.45
N MET A 102 -12.37 -1.58 0.77
CA MET A 102 -11.20 -2.46 0.65
C MET A 102 -11.28 -3.50 1.76
N ALA A 103 -11.89 -4.66 1.45
CA ALA A 103 -12.16 -5.70 2.43
C ALA A 103 -10.88 -6.47 2.78
N HIS A 104 -10.08 -6.82 1.79
CA HIS A 104 -8.89 -7.63 1.95
C HIS A 104 -7.71 -7.01 1.23
N VAL A 105 -6.54 -7.08 1.86
CA VAL A 105 -5.23 -6.85 1.24
C VAL A 105 -4.33 -8.04 1.58
N THR A 106 -3.71 -8.62 0.57
CA THR A 106 -2.73 -9.69 0.74
C THR A 106 -1.35 -9.17 0.36
N LEU A 107 -0.43 -9.22 1.30
CA LEU A 107 0.99 -8.95 1.09
C LEU A 107 1.69 -10.27 0.74
N ARG A 108 2.55 -10.27 -0.28
CA ARG A 108 3.31 -11.46 -0.73
C ARG A 108 4.79 -11.17 -0.77
N PRO A 109 5.42 -10.96 0.40
CA PRO A 109 6.81 -10.62 0.48
C PRO A 109 7.71 -11.78 0.07
N LEU A 110 8.75 -11.46 -0.71
CA LEU A 110 9.90 -12.29 -0.99
C LEU A 110 11.12 -11.65 -0.34
N VAL A 111 11.82 -12.38 0.51
CA VAL A 111 13.01 -11.87 1.21
C VAL A 111 14.23 -12.75 0.95
N ARG A 112 15.41 -12.13 0.90
CA ARG A 112 16.69 -12.82 0.85
C ARG A 112 17.61 -12.24 1.90
N PHE A 113 18.07 -13.12 2.79
CA PHE A 113 19.06 -12.78 3.81
C PHE A 113 20.48 -12.86 3.21
N ALA A 114 21.40 -12.13 3.81
CA ALA A 114 22.80 -12.14 3.42
C ALA A 114 23.44 -13.54 3.60
N VAL A 115 24.49 -13.79 2.86
CA VAL A 115 25.25 -15.03 2.98
C VAL A 115 25.71 -15.26 4.41
N GLY A 116 25.45 -16.44 4.94
CA GLY A 116 25.79 -16.81 6.32
C GLY A 116 24.72 -16.43 7.36
N VAL A 117 23.63 -15.79 6.95
CA VAL A 117 22.47 -15.54 7.82
C VAL A 117 21.42 -16.62 7.57
N GLU A 118 21.25 -17.53 8.51
CA GLU A 118 20.27 -18.61 8.43
C GLU A 118 19.00 -18.22 9.19
N VAL A 119 17.87 -18.26 8.52
CA VAL A 119 16.54 -18.01 9.08
C VAL A 119 15.63 -19.15 8.68
N SER A 120 15.12 -19.89 9.66
CA SER A 120 14.18 -20.99 9.40
C SER A 120 12.81 -20.45 8.96
N ALA A 121 12.00 -21.30 8.33
CA ALA A 121 10.64 -20.95 7.93
C ALA A 121 9.79 -20.48 9.13
N THR A 122 9.95 -21.10 10.30
CA THR A 122 9.25 -20.70 11.53
C THR A 122 9.67 -19.30 12.00
N GLN A 123 10.99 -19.02 11.98
CA GLN A 123 11.50 -17.69 12.32
C GLN A 123 11.04 -16.63 11.33
N LEU A 124 11.02 -16.95 10.02
CA LEU A 124 10.52 -16.03 9.00
C LEU A 124 9.04 -15.70 9.23
N ALA A 125 8.22 -16.71 9.52
CA ALA A 125 6.81 -16.51 9.84
C ALA A 125 6.62 -15.63 11.10
N GLU A 126 7.42 -15.86 12.14
CA GLU A 126 7.43 -15.01 13.35
C GLU A 126 7.80 -13.56 13.03
N LEU A 127 8.84 -13.35 12.22
CA LEU A 127 9.27 -12.00 11.83
C LEU A 127 8.17 -11.24 11.07
N HIS A 128 7.47 -11.90 10.15
CA HIS A 128 6.34 -11.32 9.45
C HIS A 128 5.15 -11.06 10.38
N HIS A 129 4.86 -11.96 11.31
CA HIS A 129 3.80 -11.76 12.31
C HIS A 129 4.06 -10.53 13.18
N LEU A 130 5.29 -10.37 13.68
CA LEU A 130 5.69 -9.19 14.44
C LEU A 130 5.63 -7.90 13.61
N ALA A 131 6.07 -7.97 12.35
CA ALA A 131 6.01 -6.83 11.44
C ALA A 131 4.56 -6.41 11.17
N HIS A 132 3.64 -7.35 11.03
CA HIS A 132 2.22 -7.07 10.89
C HIS A 132 1.63 -6.44 12.15
N ALA A 133 1.93 -6.99 13.32
CA ALA A 133 1.45 -6.48 14.62
C ALA A 133 1.90 -5.04 14.89
N ASP A 134 3.12 -4.68 14.49
CA ASP A 134 3.70 -3.35 14.70
C ASP A 134 3.50 -2.39 13.50
N CYS A 135 2.83 -2.83 12.42
CA CYS A 135 2.60 -2.00 11.24
C CYS A 135 1.57 -0.91 11.53
N PHE A 136 1.99 0.36 11.54
CA PHE A 136 1.12 1.49 11.87
C PHE A 136 -0.09 1.61 10.93
N ILE A 137 0.10 1.38 9.64
CA ILE A 137 -0.98 1.47 8.66
C ILE A 137 -1.98 0.32 8.86
N ALA A 138 -1.50 -0.93 9.06
CA ALA A 138 -2.39 -2.05 9.32
C ALA A 138 -3.22 -1.84 10.60
N ASN A 139 -2.60 -1.26 11.65
CA ASN A 139 -3.30 -0.92 12.90
C ASN A 139 -4.28 0.27 12.77
N SER A 140 -4.29 0.98 11.63
CA SER A 140 -5.14 2.16 11.41
C SER A 140 -6.32 1.88 10.49
N VAL A 141 -6.48 0.65 10.00
CA VAL A 141 -7.52 0.28 9.03
C VAL A 141 -8.39 -0.87 9.53
N LYS A 142 -9.59 -0.99 9.00
CA LYS A 142 -10.49 -2.13 9.26
C LYS A 142 -10.34 -3.26 8.24
N THR A 143 -9.55 -3.03 7.20
CA THR A 143 -9.23 -4.00 6.14
C THR A 143 -8.53 -5.21 6.74
N GLU A 144 -8.95 -6.41 6.36
CA GLU A 144 -8.21 -7.62 6.69
C GLU A 144 -6.91 -7.65 5.89
N VAL A 145 -5.78 -7.70 6.58
CA VAL A 145 -4.45 -7.71 5.96
C VAL A 145 -3.80 -9.07 6.23
N ALA A 146 -3.69 -9.88 5.18
CA ALA A 146 -3.00 -11.17 5.23
C ALA A 146 -1.55 -11.01 4.75
N VAL A 147 -0.64 -11.82 5.29
CA VAL A 147 0.77 -11.89 4.86
C VAL A 147 1.07 -13.32 4.44
N GLU A 148 1.36 -13.51 3.15
CA GLU A 148 1.63 -14.79 2.48
C GLU A 148 3.03 -14.76 1.86
N PRO A 149 4.12 -15.01 2.62
CA PRO A 149 5.48 -14.99 2.08
C PRO A 149 5.67 -15.98 0.93
N ARG A 150 6.49 -15.59 -0.06
CA ARG A 150 6.83 -16.38 -1.27
C ARG A 150 8.21 -17.03 -1.15
#